data_ef87e1543a342b21c56bc9ba50e9da21
#
_entry.id   ef87e1543a342b21c56bc9ba50e9da21
#
_cell.length_a   1.000
_cell.length_b   1.000
_cell.length_c   1.000
_cell.angle_alpha   90.00
_cell.angle_beta   90.00
_cell.angle_gamma   90.00
#
_symmetry.space_group_name_H-M   'P 1'
#
loop_
_entity.id
_entity.type
_entity.pdbx_description
1 polymer ?
#
loop_
_entity_poly.entity_id
_entity_poly.type
_entity_poly.pdbx_seq_one_letter_code
_entity_poly.pdbx_strand_id
1 'polypeptide(L)'
;AEEILTRTLEKASDIIDGVTCGAGMPYKLSEIAARFGIFYYPIVSSARAFNALWKRSYRKTSDYLGGVVYEDPWLAGGHNGLSNSEDPLTPQPPYPRVRELRSLMNEFNLEHVPIIMAGGVWNLSEWEDWIDNKEIGKIAFQFGTRPLLTEESPIPEAWKKRLLTIKKGEVSLHKFSPTGFYSSAVKNEFLKELHERSERQTPFLKEQTNEFNEKIEIGPRKRAFYVKHSDKSKIVEWIRKGFSKPMTTPNDTLIWVTLKKASQIVKDQIDCMGCLSQCLFSNWSQDE
;
A
#
# COMPACT_ATOMS: atom_id res chain seq x y z
N ALA A 1 -10.67 1.97 12.03
CA ALA A 1 -10.42 3.25 11.35
C ALA A 1 -11.62 4.20 11.46
N GLU A 2 -12.84 3.77 11.09
CA GLU A 2 -14.05 4.61 11.08
C GLU A 2 -14.39 5.19 12.47
N GLU A 3 -14.33 4.38 13.50
CA GLU A 3 -14.58 4.84 14.88
C GLU A 3 -13.53 5.86 15.33
N ILE A 4 -12.26 5.62 15.03
CA ILE A 4 -11.18 6.54 15.39
C ILE A 4 -11.38 7.88 14.69
N LEU A 5 -11.66 7.86 13.38
CA LEU A 5 -11.95 9.08 12.61
C LEU A 5 -13.12 9.85 13.21
N THR A 6 -14.24 9.16 13.47
CA THR A 6 -15.44 9.77 14.08
C THR A 6 -15.11 10.44 15.41
N ARG A 7 -14.44 9.72 16.33
CA ARG A 7 -14.07 10.26 17.65
C ARG A 7 -13.06 11.42 17.56
N THR A 8 -12.20 11.42 16.55
CA THR A 8 -11.29 12.56 16.30
C THR A 8 -12.08 13.78 15.87
N LEU A 9 -13.00 13.61 14.92
CA LEU A 9 -13.81 14.71 14.43
C LEU A 9 -14.81 15.24 15.45
N GLU A 10 -15.34 14.41 16.34
CA GLU A 10 -16.13 14.85 17.48
C GLU A 10 -15.39 15.84 18.39
N LYS A 11 -14.06 15.80 18.40
CA LYS A 11 -13.21 16.65 19.27
C LYS A 11 -12.54 17.80 18.53
N ALA A 12 -12.41 17.74 17.22
CA ALA A 12 -11.51 18.61 16.48
C ALA A 12 -12.07 19.07 15.11
N SER A 13 -13.36 18.85 14.83
CA SER A 13 -13.95 19.28 13.55
C SER A 13 -13.96 20.80 13.35
N ASP A 14 -13.81 21.57 14.42
CA ASP A 14 -13.70 23.03 14.40
C ASP A 14 -12.34 23.55 13.91
N ILE A 15 -11.32 22.68 13.92
CA ILE A 15 -9.94 23.01 13.50
C ILE A 15 -9.44 22.15 12.33
N ILE A 16 -10.26 21.24 11.82
CA ILE A 16 -9.94 20.35 10.71
C ILE A 16 -10.79 20.73 9.50
N ASP A 17 -10.15 21.16 8.41
CA ASP A 17 -10.83 21.52 7.15
C ASP A 17 -11.19 20.29 6.30
N GLY A 18 -10.43 19.21 6.43
CA GLY A 18 -10.66 18.03 5.62
C GLY A 18 -9.93 16.77 6.08
N VAL A 19 -10.38 15.64 5.56
CA VAL A 19 -9.81 14.33 5.84
C VAL A 19 -9.48 13.58 4.57
N THR A 20 -8.33 12.93 4.55
CA THR A 20 -7.90 12.03 3.48
C THR A 20 -7.85 10.60 3.97
N CYS A 21 -8.20 9.66 3.10
CA CYS A 21 -8.16 8.24 3.43
C CYS A 21 -7.86 7.40 2.18
N GLY A 22 -6.97 6.44 2.36
CA GLY A 22 -6.57 5.45 1.37
C GLY A 22 -6.48 4.05 1.96
N ALA A 23 -5.71 3.17 1.31
CA ALA A 23 -5.51 1.79 1.70
C ALA A 23 -6.81 0.96 1.77
N GLY A 24 -7.52 0.90 0.65
CA GLY A 24 -8.76 0.15 0.49
C GLY A 24 -9.88 0.99 -0.12
N MET A 25 -11.11 0.64 0.20
CA MET A 25 -12.29 1.33 -0.34
C MET A 25 -13.05 2.02 0.80
N PRO A 26 -12.73 3.28 1.14
CA PRO A 26 -13.27 3.98 2.30
C PRO A 26 -14.70 4.51 2.03
N TYR A 27 -15.66 3.62 1.85
CA TYR A 27 -17.04 3.96 1.50
C TYR A 27 -17.71 4.92 2.49
N LYS A 28 -17.41 4.82 3.78
CA LYS A 28 -18.01 5.66 4.82
C LYS A 28 -17.29 6.98 5.05
N LEU A 29 -16.14 7.20 4.42
CA LEU A 29 -15.40 8.44 4.57
C LEU A 29 -16.26 9.67 4.29
N SER A 30 -16.97 9.65 3.18
CA SER A 30 -17.81 10.76 2.73
C SER A 30 -18.97 11.05 3.69
N GLU A 31 -19.63 10.01 4.23
CA GLU A 31 -20.73 10.16 5.17
C GLU A 31 -20.24 10.70 6.52
N ILE A 32 -19.07 10.23 6.98
CA ILE A 32 -18.47 10.72 8.23
C ILE A 32 -18.08 12.19 8.07
N ALA A 33 -17.34 12.54 7.02
CA ALA A 33 -16.91 13.92 6.79
C ALA A 33 -18.08 14.90 6.65
N ALA A 34 -19.08 14.55 5.85
CA ALA A 34 -20.28 15.36 5.66
C ALA A 34 -21.07 15.60 6.95
N ARG A 35 -21.11 14.62 7.87
CA ARG A 35 -21.75 14.78 9.16
C ARG A 35 -21.12 15.87 10.04
N PHE A 36 -19.83 16.12 9.86
CA PHE A 36 -19.10 17.18 10.55
C PHE A 36 -18.90 18.46 9.73
N GLY A 37 -19.43 18.50 8.50
CA GLY A 37 -19.31 19.68 7.63
C GLY A 37 -17.91 19.94 7.09
N ILE A 38 -17.05 18.91 7.01
CA ILE A 38 -15.68 19.01 6.54
C ILE A 38 -15.50 18.32 5.19
N PHE A 39 -14.45 18.70 4.44
CA PHE A 39 -14.14 18.10 3.16
C PHE A 39 -13.51 16.71 3.31
N TYR A 40 -13.73 15.85 2.30
CA TYR A 40 -13.04 14.56 2.21
C TYR A 40 -12.27 14.43 0.90
N TYR A 41 -11.15 13.72 0.98
CA TYR A 41 -10.20 13.50 -0.12
C TYR A 41 -9.90 12.01 -0.22
N PRO A 42 -10.64 11.22 -1.04
CA PRO A 42 -10.35 9.82 -1.23
C PRO A 42 -9.05 9.63 -2.00
N ILE A 43 -8.26 8.64 -1.60
CA ILE A 43 -7.07 8.22 -2.33
C ILE A 43 -7.45 7.03 -3.21
N VAL A 44 -7.22 7.16 -4.51
CA VAL A 44 -7.51 6.12 -5.52
C VAL A 44 -6.34 5.97 -6.49
N SER A 45 -6.15 4.77 -7.02
CA SER A 45 -5.12 4.49 -8.03
C SER A 45 -5.68 4.30 -9.44
N SER A 46 -6.99 4.45 -9.62
CA SER A 46 -7.65 4.27 -10.92
C SER A 46 -9.03 4.91 -10.98
N ALA A 47 -9.49 5.25 -12.18
CA ALA A 47 -10.85 5.68 -12.44
C ALA A 47 -11.89 4.63 -11.97
N ARG A 48 -11.60 3.34 -12.14
CA ARG A 48 -12.45 2.25 -11.67
C ARG A 48 -12.67 2.28 -10.15
N ALA A 49 -11.62 2.55 -9.38
CA ALA A 49 -11.72 2.65 -7.92
C ALA A 49 -12.60 3.84 -7.52
N PHE A 50 -12.39 5.01 -8.14
CA PHE A 50 -13.24 6.18 -7.90
C PHE A 50 -14.71 5.92 -8.28
N ASN A 51 -14.98 5.29 -9.42
CA ASN A 51 -16.33 4.94 -9.86
C ASN A 51 -17.07 4.07 -8.82
N ALA A 52 -16.37 3.09 -8.25
CA ALA A 52 -16.95 2.23 -7.21
C ALA A 52 -17.31 3.01 -5.93
N LEU A 53 -16.44 3.92 -5.48
CA LEU A 53 -16.69 4.81 -4.34
C LEU A 53 -17.87 5.75 -4.63
N TRP A 54 -17.88 6.38 -5.81
CA TRP A 54 -18.92 7.30 -6.24
C TRP A 54 -20.30 6.63 -6.27
N LYS A 55 -20.43 5.54 -6.99
CA LYS A 55 -21.72 4.84 -7.14
C LYS A 55 -22.27 4.32 -5.82
N ARG A 56 -21.40 3.88 -4.92
CA ARG A 56 -21.82 3.27 -3.67
C ARG A 56 -22.14 4.28 -2.58
N SER A 57 -21.40 5.39 -2.49
CA SER A 57 -21.52 6.32 -1.36
C SER A 57 -21.43 7.79 -1.76
N TYR A 58 -20.37 8.22 -2.44
CA TYR A 58 -19.91 9.60 -2.52
C TYR A 58 -20.86 10.53 -3.24
N ARG A 59 -21.63 10.04 -4.21
CA ARG A 59 -22.64 10.83 -4.93
C ARG A 59 -23.69 11.50 -4.02
N LYS A 60 -23.88 10.99 -2.80
CA LYS A 60 -24.86 11.53 -1.85
C LYS A 60 -24.33 12.71 -1.04
N THR A 61 -23.03 12.90 -1.05
CA THR A 61 -22.30 13.88 -0.25
C THR A 61 -21.26 14.61 -1.10
N SER A 62 -21.56 14.79 -2.38
CA SER A 62 -20.68 15.41 -3.38
C SER A 62 -20.21 16.80 -3.00
N ASP A 63 -21.03 17.58 -2.30
CA ASP A 63 -20.73 18.95 -1.89
C ASP A 63 -19.53 19.04 -0.93
N TYR A 64 -19.19 17.93 -0.27
CA TYR A 64 -18.03 17.82 0.62
C TYR A 64 -16.83 17.16 -0.03
N LEU A 65 -16.87 16.83 -1.33
CA LEU A 65 -15.71 16.28 -2.04
C LEU A 65 -14.72 17.41 -2.37
N GLY A 66 -13.68 17.56 -1.56
CA GLY A 66 -12.67 18.61 -1.71
C GLY A 66 -11.67 18.36 -2.84
N GLY A 67 -11.43 17.09 -3.17
CA GLY A 67 -10.53 16.65 -4.24
C GLY A 67 -10.45 15.15 -4.31
N VAL A 68 -9.88 14.62 -5.40
CA VAL A 68 -9.60 13.19 -5.57
C VAL A 68 -8.09 13.00 -5.65
N VAL A 69 -7.50 12.32 -4.68
CA VAL A 69 -6.06 12.02 -4.69
C VAL A 69 -5.85 10.82 -5.61
N TYR A 70 -5.21 11.06 -6.76
CA TYR A 70 -4.71 9.99 -7.59
C TYR A 70 -3.31 9.60 -7.11
N GLU A 71 -3.21 8.45 -6.49
CA GLU A 71 -1.94 7.87 -6.04
C GLU A 71 -1.40 6.93 -7.11
N ASP A 72 -0.27 7.32 -7.74
CA ASP A 72 0.33 6.49 -8.76
C ASP A 72 0.85 5.17 -8.15
N PRO A 73 0.36 4.00 -8.62
CA PRO A 73 0.65 2.73 -7.96
C PRO A 73 2.08 2.22 -8.16
N TRP A 74 2.87 2.81 -9.06
CA TRP A 74 4.29 2.45 -9.23
C TRP A 74 5.25 3.46 -8.60
N LEU A 75 4.82 4.73 -8.48
CA LEU A 75 5.66 5.83 -8.02
C LEU A 75 5.43 6.18 -6.55
N ALA A 76 4.27 5.85 -5.99
CA ALA A 76 3.96 6.13 -4.59
C ALA A 76 4.76 5.22 -3.65
N GLY A 77 5.22 5.79 -2.53
CA GLY A 77 5.90 5.07 -1.46
C GLY A 77 4.91 4.35 -0.53
N GLY A 78 5.40 3.34 0.19
CA GLY A 78 4.58 2.57 1.10
C GLY A 78 3.55 1.66 0.42
N HIS A 79 2.47 1.36 1.10
CA HIS A 79 1.36 0.60 0.53
C HIS A 79 0.65 1.42 -0.54
N ASN A 80 0.44 0.82 -1.70
CA ASN A 80 -0.20 1.48 -2.83
C ASN A 80 -1.33 0.65 -3.44
N GLY A 81 -2.04 1.26 -4.37
CA GLY A 81 -3.23 0.69 -4.98
C GLY A 81 -2.98 -0.13 -6.25
N LEU A 82 -1.78 -0.66 -6.47
CA LEU A 82 -1.52 -1.55 -7.60
C LEU A 82 -2.41 -2.79 -7.51
N SER A 83 -3.19 -3.04 -8.54
CA SER A 83 -4.10 -4.19 -8.55
C SER A 83 -3.35 -5.49 -8.87
N ASN A 84 -3.94 -6.63 -8.50
CA ASN A 84 -3.34 -7.93 -8.80
C ASN A 84 -3.31 -8.27 -10.31
N SER A 85 -4.05 -7.53 -11.12
CA SER A 85 -4.06 -7.66 -12.58
C SER A 85 -3.01 -6.79 -13.29
N GLU A 86 -2.31 -5.92 -12.55
CA GLU A 86 -1.27 -5.03 -13.07
C GLU A 86 0.11 -5.63 -12.77
N ASP A 87 1.01 -5.53 -13.75
CA ASP A 87 2.38 -6.02 -13.59
C ASP A 87 3.23 -4.97 -12.84
N PRO A 88 3.78 -5.29 -11.68
CA PRO A 88 4.65 -4.38 -10.93
C PRO A 88 5.94 -4.01 -11.66
N LEU A 89 6.35 -4.81 -12.63
CA LEU A 89 7.59 -4.61 -13.41
C LEU A 89 7.37 -3.79 -14.68
N THR A 90 6.11 -3.50 -15.03
CA THR A 90 5.76 -2.73 -16.23
C THR A 90 5.00 -1.45 -15.85
N PRO A 91 5.71 -0.42 -15.33
CA PRO A 91 5.09 0.84 -14.95
C PRO A 91 4.37 1.49 -16.13
N GLN A 92 3.16 1.96 -15.89
CA GLN A 92 2.40 2.72 -16.87
C GLN A 92 2.55 4.23 -16.60
N PRO A 93 2.62 5.07 -17.64
CA PRO A 93 2.68 6.52 -17.44
C PRO A 93 1.39 7.00 -16.74
N PRO A 94 1.49 7.95 -15.80
CA PRO A 94 0.34 8.44 -15.03
C PRO A 94 -0.66 9.25 -15.88
N TYR A 95 -0.21 9.93 -16.94
CA TYR A 95 -1.05 10.84 -17.74
C TYR A 95 -2.32 10.18 -18.28
N PRO A 96 -2.27 9.05 -19.00
CA PRO A 96 -3.48 8.40 -19.51
C PRO A 96 -4.44 7.99 -18.39
N ARG A 97 -3.94 7.59 -17.26
CA ARG A 97 -4.73 7.13 -16.10
C ARG A 97 -5.45 8.30 -15.40
N VAL A 98 -4.77 9.43 -15.26
CA VAL A 98 -5.35 10.65 -14.68
C VAL A 98 -6.36 11.26 -15.65
N ARG A 99 -6.10 11.24 -16.95
CA ARG A 99 -7.07 11.66 -17.97
C ARG A 99 -8.34 10.80 -17.94
N GLU A 100 -8.21 9.47 -17.79
CA GLU A 100 -9.37 8.58 -17.63
C GLU A 100 -10.17 8.93 -16.37
N LEU A 101 -9.49 9.20 -15.25
CA LEU A 101 -10.14 9.64 -14.01
C LEU A 101 -10.87 10.98 -14.22
N ARG A 102 -10.24 11.95 -14.88
CA ARG A 102 -10.86 13.24 -15.19
C ARG A 102 -12.10 13.07 -16.08
N SER A 103 -12.02 12.26 -17.13
CA SER A 103 -13.15 11.97 -17.99
C SER A 103 -14.34 11.43 -17.21
N LEU A 104 -14.10 10.47 -16.33
CA LEU A 104 -15.12 9.92 -15.44
C LEU A 104 -15.67 10.97 -14.46
N MET A 105 -14.83 11.83 -13.90
CA MET A 105 -15.28 12.91 -13.01
C MET A 105 -16.18 13.91 -13.75
N ASN A 106 -15.87 14.21 -15.01
CA ASN A 106 -16.70 15.08 -15.85
C ASN A 106 -18.09 14.47 -16.13
N GLU A 107 -18.17 13.14 -16.34
CA GLU A 107 -19.45 12.42 -16.44
C GLU A 107 -20.32 12.58 -15.18
N PHE A 108 -19.69 12.85 -14.04
CA PHE A 108 -20.37 13.06 -12.77
C PHE A 108 -20.58 14.54 -12.42
N ASN A 109 -20.32 15.47 -13.34
CA ASN A 109 -20.37 16.94 -13.16
C ASN A 109 -19.41 17.44 -12.07
N LEU A 110 -18.21 16.85 -12.00
CA LEU A 110 -17.15 17.16 -11.03
C LEU A 110 -15.95 17.88 -11.66
N GLU A 111 -16.14 18.64 -12.73
CA GLU A 111 -15.09 19.41 -13.43
C GLU A 111 -14.42 20.41 -12.49
N HIS A 112 -15.18 20.93 -11.53
CA HIS A 112 -14.71 21.89 -10.54
C HIS A 112 -13.84 21.27 -9.43
N VAL A 113 -13.92 19.97 -9.23
CA VAL A 113 -13.17 19.24 -8.19
C VAL A 113 -11.75 18.94 -8.69
N PRO A 114 -10.70 19.33 -7.96
CA PRO A 114 -9.33 19.04 -8.38
C PRO A 114 -8.97 17.55 -8.25
N ILE A 115 -8.12 17.09 -9.17
CA ILE A 115 -7.34 15.87 -8.96
C ILE A 115 -6.05 16.27 -8.27
N ILE A 116 -5.64 15.53 -7.25
CA ILE A 116 -4.40 15.74 -6.51
C ILE A 116 -3.45 14.62 -6.89
N MET A 117 -2.45 14.93 -7.72
CA MET A 117 -1.44 13.95 -8.14
C MET A 117 -0.51 13.62 -6.99
N ALA A 118 -0.44 12.34 -6.63
CA ALA A 118 0.43 11.80 -5.60
C ALA A 118 1.28 10.63 -6.14
N GLY A 119 2.50 10.52 -5.63
CA GLY A 119 3.49 9.53 -6.11
C GLY A 119 4.37 10.09 -7.23
N GLY A 120 5.67 10.07 -7.01
CA GLY A 120 6.67 10.57 -7.95
C GLY A 120 6.75 12.08 -8.09
N VAL A 121 5.98 12.84 -7.34
CA VAL A 121 6.05 14.32 -7.38
C VAL A 121 7.26 14.79 -6.57
N TRP A 122 8.29 15.22 -7.29
CA TRP A 122 9.52 15.74 -6.67
C TRP A 122 9.72 17.20 -6.93
N ASN A 123 9.58 17.65 -8.19
CA ASN A 123 9.71 19.03 -8.60
C ASN A 123 8.53 19.41 -9.51
N LEU A 124 7.89 20.55 -9.28
CA LEU A 124 6.74 20.98 -10.09
C LEU A 124 7.11 21.29 -11.54
N SER A 125 8.36 21.66 -11.82
CA SER A 125 8.82 21.86 -13.20
C SER A 125 8.72 20.61 -14.08
N GLU A 126 8.70 19.42 -13.47
CA GLU A 126 8.51 18.15 -14.19
C GLU A 126 7.03 17.92 -14.60
N TRP A 127 6.13 18.78 -14.11
CA TRP A 127 4.67 18.67 -14.30
C TRP A 127 4.06 19.92 -14.95
N GLU A 128 4.88 20.78 -15.57
CA GLU A 128 4.40 22.03 -16.20
C GLU A 128 3.32 21.76 -17.24
N ASP A 129 3.48 20.69 -18.06
CA ASP A 129 2.51 20.30 -19.08
C ASP A 129 1.13 19.84 -18.51
N TRP A 130 1.06 19.63 -17.19
CA TRP A 130 -0.17 19.23 -16.52
C TRP A 130 -0.93 20.42 -15.94
N ILE A 131 -0.23 21.52 -15.69
CA ILE A 131 -0.80 22.75 -15.13
C ILE A 131 -1.54 23.46 -16.28
N ASP A 132 -2.77 23.93 -16.02
CA ASP A 132 -3.65 24.54 -17.00
C ASP A 132 -3.97 23.68 -18.24
N ASN A 133 -3.75 22.38 -18.13
CA ASN A 133 -4.05 21.41 -19.18
C ASN A 133 -5.55 21.11 -19.22
N LYS A 134 -6.19 21.37 -20.37
CA LYS A 134 -7.64 21.21 -20.55
C LYS A 134 -8.13 19.75 -20.42
N GLU A 135 -7.28 18.77 -20.76
CA GLU A 135 -7.65 17.34 -20.62
C GLU A 135 -7.57 16.86 -19.18
N ILE A 136 -6.66 17.42 -18.39
CA ILE A 136 -6.48 17.11 -16.97
C ILE A 136 -7.42 17.96 -16.09
N GLY A 137 -7.71 19.18 -16.49
CA GLY A 137 -8.52 20.13 -15.73
C GLY A 137 -7.81 20.62 -14.46
N LYS A 138 -8.58 20.90 -13.41
CA LYS A 138 -8.00 21.37 -12.14
C LYS A 138 -7.12 20.31 -11.51
N ILE A 139 -5.85 20.65 -11.25
CA ILE A 139 -4.87 19.77 -10.66
C ILE A 139 -4.16 20.41 -9.48
N ALA A 140 -3.80 19.60 -8.48
CA ALA A 140 -2.90 19.91 -7.39
C ALA A 140 -1.88 18.80 -7.23
N PHE A 141 -0.87 18.98 -6.40
CA PHE A 141 0.23 18.03 -6.24
C PHE A 141 0.51 17.76 -4.76
N GLN A 142 0.76 16.50 -4.45
CA GLN A 142 1.13 16.04 -3.12
C GLN A 142 2.57 15.58 -3.10
N PHE A 143 3.37 16.16 -2.21
CA PHE A 143 4.74 15.75 -1.95
C PHE A 143 4.79 14.77 -0.78
N GLY A 144 5.33 13.58 -0.98
CA GLY A 144 5.55 12.59 0.08
C GLY A 144 6.96 12.63 0.63
N THR A 145 7.95 12.33 -0.20
CA THR A 145 9.36 12.17 0.23
C THR A 145 10.09 13.51 0.38
N ARG A 146 9.82 14.49 -0.46
CA ARG A 146 10.54 15.76 -0.45
C ARG A 146 10.46 16.53 0.89
N PRO A 147 9.30 16.61 1.56
CA PRO A 147 9.21 17.26 2.88
C PRO A 147 10.05 16.58 3.97
N LEU A 148 10.41 15.30 3.79
CA LEU A 148 11.28 14.61 4.74
C LEU A 148 12.71 15.18 4.78
N LEU A 149 13.10 15.95 3.76
CA LEU A 149 14.44 16.54 3.65
C LEU A 149 14.56 17.89 4.33
N THR A 150 13.46 18.45 4.85
CA THR A 150 13.50 19.73 5.55
C THR A 150 14.18 19.60 6.92
N GLU A 151 14.64 20.72 7.46
CA GLU A 151 15.27 20.76 8.79
C GLU A 151 14.30 20.32 9.88
N GLU A 152 13.02 20.68 9.75
CA GLU A 152 11.96 20.38 10.70
C GLU A 152 11.55 18.89 10.70
N SER A 153 11.91 18.16 9.65
CA SER A 153 11.62 16.74 9.61
C SER A 153 12.44 15.98 10.67
N PRO A 154 11.78 15.17 11.52
CA PRO A 154 12.44 14.49 12.64
C PRO A 154 13.26 13.26 12.22
N ILE A 155 13.33 12.94 10.92
CA ILE A 155 14.12 11.79 10.49
C ILE A 155 15.63 12.05 10.63
N PRO A 156 16.45 11.02 10.95
CA PRO A 156 17.88 11.15 11.07
C PRO A 156 18.56 11.69 9.81
N GLU A 157 19.63 12.46 9.98
CA GLU A 157 20.41 13.02 8.88
C GLU A 157 20.97 11.94 7.92
N ALA A 158 21.28 10.76 8.42
CA ALA A 158 21.69 9.63 7.60
C ALA A 158 20.63 9.22 6.59
N TRP A 159 19.35 9.25 6.98
CA TRP A 159 18.21 9.00 6.09
C TRP A 159 18.04 10.14 5.07
N LYS A 160 18.13 11.40 5.47
CA LYS A 160 18.08 12.54 4.54
C LYS A 160 19.14 12.39 3.45
N LYS A 161 20.40 12.13 3.85
CA LYS A 161 21.51 11.88 2.91
C LYS A 161 21.23 10.67 2.01
N ARG A 162 20.68 9.59 2.55
CA ARG A 162 20.32 8.40 1.76
C ARG A 162 19.26 8.71 0.73
N LEU A 163 18.21 9.45 1.08
CA LEU A 163 17.14 9.86 0.17
C LEU A 163 17.65 10.71 -1.01
N LEU A 164 18.63 11.59 -0.76
CA LEU A 164 19.26 12.40 -1.81
C LEU A 164 20.16 11.61 -2.76
N THR A 165 20.63 10.44 -2.34
CA THR A 165 21.59 9.62 -3.10
C THR A 165 20.96 8.38 -3.74
N ILE A 166 19.65 8.17 -3.59
CA ILE A 166 18.94 7.04 -4.18
C ILE A 166 19.05 7.08 -5.70
N LYS A 167 19.43 5.95 -6.27
CA LYS A 167 19.53 5.75 -7.72
C LYS A 167 18.34 4.94 -8.25
N LYS A 168 18.13 5.03 -9.56
CA LYS A 168 17.15 4.19 -10.24
C LYS A 168 17.43 2.71 -9.93
N GLY A 169 16.38 1.97 -9.53
CA GLY A 169 16.46 0.56 -9.17
C GLY A 169 16.77 0.29 -7.68
N GLU A 170 17.03 1.31 -6.88
CA GLU A 170 17.20 1.17 -5.42
C GLU A 170 15.89 1.29 -4.63
N VAL A 171 14.80 1.61 -5.28
CA VAL A 171 13.44 1.46 -4.77
C VAL A 171 12.82 0.22 -5.40
N SER A 172 12.15 -0.59 -4.62
CA SER A 172 11.45 -1.78 -5.12
C SER A 172 10.00 -1.81 -4.70
N LEU A 173 9.17 -2.22 -5.64
CA LEU A 173 7.76 -2.52 -5.42
C LEU A 173 7.63 -4.03 -5.16
N HIS A 174 7.01 -4.41 -4.05
CA HIS A 174 6.93 -5.81 -3.62
C HIS A 174 5.67 -6.10 -2.80
N LYS A 175 5.36 -7.39 -2.62
CA LYS A 175 4.24 -7.89 -1.81
C LYS A 175 4.69 -8.55 -0.49
N PHE A 176 5.71 -8.01 0.16
CA PHE A 176 6.21 -8.60 1.42
C PHE A 176 5.41 -8.17 2.64
N SER A 177 4.53 -7.19 2.49
CA SER A 177 3.65 -6.76 3.57
C SER A 177 2.71 -7.89 4.02
N PRO A 178 2.49 -8.05 5.34
CA PRO A 178 1.51 -9.01 5.87
C PRO A 178 0.08 -8.74 5.39
N THR A 179 -0.21 -7.54 4.91
CA THR A 179 -1.51 -7.18 4.34
C THR A 179 -1.76 -7.76 2.96
N GLY A 180 -0.72 -8.27 2.27
CA GLY A 180 -0.81 -8.79 0.90
C GLY A 180 -0.94 -7.71 -0.19
N PHE A 181 -0.90 -6.42 0.17
CA PHE A 181 -0.87 -5.32 -0.80
C PHE A 181 0.56 -5.03 -1.27
N TYR A 182 0.67 -4.50 -2.48
CA TYR A 182 1.94 -3.98 -2.96
C TYR A 182 2.41 -2.82 -2.10
N SER A 183 3.72 -2.78 -1.88
CA SER A 183 4.39 -1.73 -1.12
C SER A 183 5.70 -1.36 -1.78
N SER A 184 5.98 -0.07 -1.86
CA SER A 184 7.21 0.46 -2.42
C SER A 184 8.12 0.99 -1.32
N ALA A 185 9.38 0.57 -1.32
CA ALA A 185 10.36 1.00 -0.33
C ALA A 185 11.79 1.03 -0.89
N VAL A 186 12.65 1.81 -0.23
CA VAL A 186 14.09 1.82 -0.50
C VAL A 186 14.68 0.47 -0.11
N LYS A 187 15.48 -0.12 -1.02
CA LYS A 187 16.17 -1.38 -0.76
C LYS A 187 17.18 -1.22 0.38
N ASN A 188 17.00 -2.00 1.42
CA ASN A 188 17.88 -2.11 2.57
C ASN A 188 18.09 -3.58 2.93
N GLU A 189 18.88 -3.89 3.96
CA GLU A 189 19.14 -5.25 4.39
C GLU A 189 17.87 -5.99 4.83
N PHE A 190 16.91 -5.28 5.42
CA PHE A 190 15.63 -5.87 5.79
C PHE A 190 14.83 -6.33 4.55
N LEU A 191 14.73 -5.49 3.52
CA LEU A 191 14.04 -5.87 2.28
C LEU A 191 14.77 -6.99 1.54
N LYS A 192 16.10 -7.01 1.58
CA LYS A 192 16.89 -8.11 1.04
C LYS A 192 16.57 -9.43 1.74
N GLU A 193 16.51 -9.42 3.06
CA GLU A 193 16.07 -10.60 3.84
C GLU A 193 14.64 -11.04 3.47
N LEU A 194 13.72 -10.08 3.29
CA LEU A 194 12.36 -10.39 2.86
C LEU A 194 12.32 -11.01 1.46
N HIS A 195 13.15 -10.54 0.55
CA HIS A 195 13.27 -11.10 -0.80
C HIS A 195 13.79 -12.55 -0.75
N GLU A 196 14.91 -12.79 -0.06
CA GLU A 196 15.46 -14.13 0.13
C GLU A 196 14.44 -15.08 0.78
N ARG A 197 13.65 -14.57 1.72
CA ARG A 197 12.57 -15.33 2.36
C ARG A 197 11.45 -15.64 1.36
N SER A 198 11.11 -14.71 0.46
CA SER A 198 10.08 -14.91 -0.56
C SER A 198 10.45 -16.01 -1.56
N GLU A 199 11.73 -16.24 -1.80
CA GLU A 199 12.21 -17.33 -2.66
C GLU A 199 11.96 -18.72 -2.07
N ARG A 200 11.80 -18.81 -0.75
CA ARG A 200 11.46 -20.06 -0.06
C ARG A 200 9.97 -20.21 0.13
N GLN A 201 9.23 -20.10 -0.98
CA GLN A 201 7.77 -20.24 -1.01
C GLN A 201 7.34 -21.38 -1.92
N THR A 202 6.27 -22.04 -1.50
CA THR A 202 5.59 -23.07 -2.30
C THR A 202 4.09 -22.84 -2.26
N PRO A 203 3.35 -22.98 -3.36
CA PRO A 203 1.91 -22.99 -3.35
C PRO A 203 1.41 -24.19 -2.55
N PHE A 204 0.22 -24.10 -1.98
CA PHE A 204 -0.43 -25.19 -1.27
C PHE A 204 -1.93 -25.24 -1.53
N LEU A 205 -2.52 -26.41 -1.28
CA LEU A 205 -3.96 -26.57 -1.13
C LEU A 205 -4.29 -27.14 0.27
N LYS A 206 -5.53 -26.91 0.73
CA LYS A 206 -6.03 -27.47 1.99
C LYS A 206 -6.54 -28.90 1.82
N GLU A 207 -6.82 -29.29 0.58
CA GLU A 207 -7.28 -30.62 0.19
C GLU A 207 -6.25 -31.28 -0.73
N GLN A 208 -6.13 -32.60 -0.62
CA GLN A 208 -5.23 -33.37 -1.45
C GLN A 208 -5.79 -33.50 -2.87
N THR A 209 -4.92 -33.31 -3.86
CA THR A 209 -5.20 -33.52 -5.27
C THR A 209 -4.11 -34.37 -5.92
N ASN A 210 -4.28 -34.74 -7.20
CA ASN A 210 -3.23 -35.46 -7.93
C ASN A 210 -1.93 -34.63 -8.07
N GLU A 211 -2.04 -33.32 -8.17
CA GLU A 211 -0.89 -32.40 -8.29
C GLU A 211 -0.31 -32.01 -6.93
N PHE A 212 -1.18 -31.77 -5.93
CA PHE A 212 -0.81 -31.39 -4.57
C PHE A 212 -1.01 -32.59 -3.64
N ASN A 213 -0.02 -33.46 -3.58
CA ASN A 213 -0.11 -34.76 -2.92
C ASN A 213 0.87 -34.98 -1.78
N GLU A 214 1.80 -34.03 -1.54
CA GLU A 214 2.75 -34.09 -0.42
C GLU A 214 2.19 -33.36 0.79
N LYS A 215 1.88 -34.12 1.84
CA LYS A 215 1.29 -33.59 3.08
C LYS A 215 2.33 -32.88 3.94
N ILE A 216 2.00 -31.66 4.36
CA ILE A 216 2.76 -30.84 5.34
C ILE A 216 1.85 -30.52 6.52
N GLU A 217 2.31 -30.74 7.73
CA GLU A 217 1.57 -30.40 8.96
C GLU A 217 2.09 -29.12 9.57
N ILE A 218 1.18 -28.16 9.89
CA ILE A 218 1.54 -26.85 10.41
C ILE A 218 0.80 -26.53 11.71
N GLY A 219 1.55 -25.93 12.64
CA GLY A 219 1.05 -25.44 13.91
C GLY A 219 0.78 -26.51 14.95
N PRO A 220 0.38 -26.11 16.17
CA PRO A 220 0.15 -27.05 17.29
C PRO A 220 -0.98 -28.05 17.03
N ARG A 221 -1.95 -27.62 16.19
CA ARG A 221 -3.11 -28.48 15.81
C ARG A 221 -2.83 -29.38 14.62
N LYS A 222 -1.58 -29.43 14.13
CA LYS A 222 -1.14 -30.25 12.98
C LYS A 222 -2.10 -30.14 11.78
N ARG A 223 -2.47 -28.92 11.41
CA ARG A 223 -3.31 -28.70 10.22
C ARG A 223 -2.58 -29.20 8.99
N ALA A 224 -3.25 -30.02 8.20
CA ALA A 224 -2.70 -30.55 6.96
C ALA A 224 -2.79 -29.52 5.83
N PHE A 225 -1.72 -29.39 5.08
CA PHE A 225 -1.62 -28.66 3.83
C PHE A 225 -0.91 -29.55 2.82
N TYR A 226 -1.24 -29.41 1.56
CA TYR A 226 -0.69 -30.25 0.50
C TYR A 226 0.09 -29.37 -0.48
N VAL A 227 1.34 -29.75 -0.74
CA VAL A 227 2.22 -29.11 -1.71
C VAL A 227 2.47 -30.03 -2.90
N LYS A 228 3.01 -29.49 -3.99
CA LYS A 228 3.34 -30.29 -5.17
C LYS A 228 4.50 -31.24 -4.88
N HIS A 229 4.45 -32.43 -5.44
CA HIS A 229 5.56 -33.39 -5.35
C HIS A 229 6.89 -32.79 -5.89
N SER A 230 6.81 -31.98 -6.96
CA SER A 230 7.97 -31.27 -7.52
C SER A 230 8.68 -30.32 -6.55
N ASP A 231 8.00 -29.83 -5.52
CA ASP A 231 8.59 -28.91 -4.53
C ASP A 231 9.21 -29.65 -3.34
N LYS A 232 9.01 -30.96 -3.21
CA LYS A 232 9.51 -31.77 -2.09
C LYS A 232 11.02 -31.66 -1.92
N SER A 233 11.78 -31.74 -3.00
CA SER A 233 13.25 -31.67 -2.97
C SER A 233 13.75 -30.32 -2.45
N LYS A 234 13.12 -29.22 -2.89
CA LYS A 234 13.42 -27.86 -2.42
C LYS A 234 13.09 -27.73 -0.92
N ILE A 235 11.94 -28.23 -0.50
CA ILE A 235 11.51 -28.19 0.91
C ILE A 235 12.51 -28.95 1.79
N VAL A 236 12.94 -30.15 1.41
CA VAL A 236 13.92 -30.94 2.12
C VAL A 236 15.26 -30.19 2.23
N GLU A 237 15.68 -29.54 1.12
CA GLU A 237 16.91 -28.72 1.13
C GLU A 237 16.79 -27.53 2.09
N TRP A 238 15.67 -26.81 2.08
CA TRP A 238 15.42 -25.69 3.00
C TRP A 238 15.42 -26.14 4.46
N ILE A 239 14.78 -27.28 4.77
CA ILE A 239 14.78 -27.86 6.11
C ILE A 239 16.23 -28.19 6.56
N ARG A 240 17.03 -28.78 5.68
CA ARG A 240 18.44 -29.09 5.96
C ARG A 240 19.28 -27.84 6.21
N LYS A 241 18.95 -26.72 5.56
CA LYS A 241 19.56 -25.39 5.78
C LYS A 241 19.01 -24.67 7.01
N GLY A 242 18.14 -25.29 7.80
CA GLY A 242 17.59 -24.74 9.04
C GLY A 242 16.26 -23.98 8.89
N PHE A 243 15.71 -23.89 7.69
CA PHE A 243 14.40 -23.28 7.45
C PHE A 243 13.30 -24.32 7.65
N SER A 244 13.13 -24.82 8.86
CA SER A 244 12.26 -25.96 9.17
C SER A 244 10.84 -25.59 9.52
N LYS A 245 10.50 -24.28 9.59
CA LYS A 245 9.19 -23.83 10.04
C LYS A 245 8.37 -23.27 8.87
N PRO A 246 7.34 -24.01 8.38
CA PRO A 246 6.41 -23.49 7.40
C PRO A 246 5.41 -22.51 8.04
N MET A 247 5.08 -21.42 7.33
CA MET A 247 4.05 -20.45 7.69
C MET A 247 3.20 -20.14 6.45
N THR A 248 1.90 -19.96 6.64
CA THR A 248 0.99 -19.52 5.57
C THR A 248 1.14 -18.04 5.29
N THR A 249 1.05 -17.65 4.02
CA THR A 249 1.00 -16.26 3.59
C THR A 249 -0.43 -15.88 3.17
N PRO A 250 -0.74 -14.58 3.07
CA PRO A 250 -2.02 -14.11 2.53
C PRO A 250 -2.31 -14.52 1.08
N ASN A 251 -1.27 -14.95 0.33
CA ASN A 251 -1.38 -15.35 -1.08
C ASN A 251 -1.49 -16.88 -1.26
N ASP A 252 -1.96 -17.60 -0.25
CA ASP A 252 -2.10 -19.07 -0.28
C ASP A 252 -0.80 -19.79 -0.66
N THR A 253 0.33 -19.31 -0.12
CA THR A 253 1.61 -20.00 -0.20
C THR A 253 2.15 -20.34 1.19
N LEU A 254 3.05 -21.33 1.26
CA LEU A 254 3.87 -21.61 2.44
C LEU A 254 5.24 -20.96 2.28
N ILE A 255 5.64 -20.14 3.22
CA ILE A 255 7.03 -19.69 3.36
C ILE A 255 7.77 -20.57 4.38
N TRP A 256 9.04 -20.86 4.09
CA TRP A 256 9.88 -21.67 4.95
C TRP A 256 10.91 -20.79 5.64
N VAL A 257 10.88 -20.76 6.98
CA VAL A 257 11.71 -19.90 7.81
C VAL A 257 12.33 -20.67 8.96
N THR A 258 13.28 -20.05 9.68
CA THR A 258 13.79 -20.62 10.93
C THR A 258 12.73 -20.47 12.03
N LEU A 259 12.84 -21.28 13.10
CA LEU A 259 11.92 -21.19 14.24
C LEU A 259 11.95 -19.78 14.89
N LYS A 260 13.15 -19.19 15.04
CA LYS A 260 13.33 -17.84 15.58
C LYS A 260 12.62 -16.79 14.71
N LYS A 261 12.80 -16.87 13.39
CA LYS A 261 12.16 -15.93 12.46
C LYS A 261 10.64 -16.11 12.42
N ALA A 262 10.12 -17.35 12.55
CA ALA A 262 8.67 -17.57 12.63
C ALA A 262 8.03 -16.84 13.82
N SER A 263 8.67 -16.88 14.97
CA SER A 263 8.21 -16.15 16.16
C SER A 263 8.26 -14.64 15.96
N GLN A 264 9.31 -14.13 15.32
CA GLN A 264 9.43 -12.71 14.98
C GLN A 264 8.33 -12.27 13.99
N ILE A 265 8.08 -13.02 12.92
CA ILE A 265 7.03 -12.71 11.95
C ILE A 265 5.64 -12.65 12.61
N VAL A 266 5.32 -13.57 13.52
CA VAL A 266 4.05 -13.55 14.25
C VAL A 266 3.92 -12.26 15.06
N LYS A 267 5.01 -11.85 15.75
CA LYS A 267 5.05 -10.60 16.49
C LYS A 267 4.87 -9.40 15.57
N ASP A 268 5.62 -9.33 14.48
CA ASP A 268 5.54 -8.25 13.48
C ASP A 268 4.12 -8.14 12.88
N GLN A 269 3.43 -9.26 12.64
CA GLN A 269 2.05 -9.27 12.16
C GLN A 269 1.07 -8.68 13.18
N ILE A 270 1.25 -8.96 14.47
CA ILE A 270 0.43 -8.38 15.53
C ILE A 270 0.68 -6.88 15.61
N ASP A 271 1.93 -6.45 15.58
CA ASP A 271 2.34 -5.05 15.65
C ASP A 271 1.91 -4.27 14.39
N CYS A 272 1.81 -4.92 13.24
CA CYS A 272 1.40 -4.33 11.96
C CYS A 272 -0.12 -4.22 11.76
N MET A 273 -0.91 -4.77 12.66
CA MET A 273 -2.37 -4.69 12.63
C MET A 273 -2.89 -3.30 13.01
N GLY A 274 -2.62 -2.33 12.22
CA GLY A 274 -3.06 -0.95 12.50
C GLY A 274 -2.06 0.07 11.99
N CYS A 275 -1.55 -0.18 10.87
CA CYS A 275 -0.47 0.36 10.03
C CYS A 275 0.10 1.76 10.34
N LEU A 276 -0.54 2.61 11.13
CA LEU A 276 -0.04 3.96 11.43
C LEU A 276 0.04 4.26 12.93
N SER A 277 -0.57 3.45 13.77
CA SER A 277 -0.63 3.74 15.21
C SER A 277 0.15 2.79 16.11
N GLN A 278 0.53 1.62 15.62
CA GLN A 278 1.18 0.57 16.41
C GLN A 278 2.39 -0.09 15.71
N CYS A 279 2.78 0.42 14.54
CA CYS A 279 3.92 -0.11 13.82
C CYS A 279 5.22 0.27 14.53
N LEU A 280 6.13 -0.68 14.68
CA LEU A 280 7.50 -0.40 15.12
C LEU A 280 8.18 0.66 14.24
N PHE A 281 7.72 0.85 13.01
CA PHE A 281 8.11 1.95 12.15
C PHE A 281 7.69 3.34 12.64
N SER A 282 6.79 3.47 13.59
CA SER A 282 6.49 4.77 14.21
C SER A 282 7.70 5.35 14.95
N ASN A 283 8.64 4.51 15.33
CA ASN A 283 9.89 4.89 16.00
C ASN A 283 11.10 4.91 15.06
N TRP A 284 10.90 4.74 13.77
CA TRP A 284 11.98 4.69 12.78
C TRP A 284 12.85 5.96 12.73
N SER A 285 12.33 7.08 13.20
CA SER A 285 13.07 8.34 13.32
C SER A 285 14.07 8.35 14.49
N GLN A 286 13.95 7.38 15.41
CA GLN A 286 14.80 7.29 16.60
C GLN A 286 15.85 6.18 16.48
N ASP A 287 15.65 5.21 15.60
CA ASP A 287 16.55 4.08 15.40
C ASP A 287 17.42 4.31 14.16
N GLU A 288 18.69 4.09 14.29
CA GLU A 288 19.67 4.17 13.21
C GLU A 288 19.49 3.10 12.13
#